data_33e32f37b26d0995c2d697cfa005e04e
#
_entry.id   33e32f37b26d0995c2d697cfa005e04e
#
_cell.length_a   1.000
_cell.length_b   1.000
_cell.length_c   1.000
_cell.angle_alpha   90.00
_cell.angle_beta   90.00
_cell.angle_gamma   90.00
#
_symmetry.space_group_name_H-M   'P 1'
#
loop_
_entity.id
_entity.type
_entity.pdbx_description
1 polymer ?
#
loop_
_entity_poly.entity_id
_entity_poly.type
_entity_poly.pdbx_seq_one_letter_code
_entity_poly.pdbx_strand_id
1 'polypeptide(L)'
;MKRKMICASMFYMLGLFFASFFTDWLVTAILVIISVIAGIAAKRKEILLAVFSFIIGFGFFSYYSRNIYEEVIDYAGKEVSFRGRIERIDVYENARAGFILSGEINSEQKAKIVFYWEDYSCNIGDEIEFVGVVNEIESDYLFDAESYYKSQKIFLKANT
;
A
#
# COMPACT_ATOMS: atom_id res chain seq x y z
N MET A 1 -2.95 9.56 32.16
CA MET A 1 -2.44 8.70 31.06
C MET A 1 -3.28 8.77 29.78
N LYS A 2 -4.61 8.66 29.83
CA LYS A 2 -5.49 8.63 28.63
C LYS A 2 -5.29 9.82 27.67
N ARG A 3 -5.17 11.07 28.16
CA ARG A 3 -4.98 12.27 27.27
C ARG A 3 -3.65 12.24 26.47
N LYS A 4 -2.58 11.68 27.03
CA LYS A 4 -1.28 11.59 26.32
C LYS A 4 -1.32 10.60 25.17
N MET A 5 -2.01 9.47 25.33
CA MET A 5 -2.19 8.48 24.26
C MET A 5 -3.07 9.02 23.13
N ILE A 6 -4.15 9.76 23.46
CA ILE A 6 -5.00 10.39 22.45
C ILE A 6 -4.20 11.41 21.64
N CYS A 7 -3.39 12.24 22.30
CA CYS A 7 -2.54 13.21 21.62
C CYS A 7 -1.53 12.50 20.69
N ALA A 8 -0.85 11.48 21.17
CA ALA A 8 0.10 10.70 20.36
C ALA A 8 -0.55 10.06 19.14
N SER A 9 -1.73 9.45 19.27
CA SER A 9 -2.44 8.84 18.14
C SER A 9 -2.91 9.87 17.12
N MET A 10 -3.38 11.04 17.55
CA MET A 10 -3.74 12.13 16.63
C MET A 10 -2.54 12.61 15.82
N PHE A 11 -1.38 12.82 16.46
CA PHE A 11 -0.18 13.25 15.75
C PHE A 11 0.39 12.16 14.85
N TYR A 12 0.27 10.88 15.21
CA TYR A 12 0.58 9.77 14.33
C TYR A 12 -0.29 9.78 13.06
N MET A 13 -1.60 9.94 13.21
CA MET A 13 -2.54 10.06 12.08
C MET A 13 -2.24 11.28 11.21
N LEU A 14 -1.90 12.41 11.81
CA LEU A 14 -1.46 13.59 11.07
C LEU A 14 -0.16 13.31 10.28
N GLY A 15 0.78 12.57 10.86
CA GLY A 15 1.99 12.14 10.17
C GLY A 15 1.69 11.32 8.92
N LEU A 16 0.81 10.32 9.02
CA LEU A 16 0.35 9.52 7.87
C LEU A 16 -0.31 10.39 6.81
N PHE A 17 -1.20 11.30 7.24
CA PHE A 17 -1.92 12.19 6.34
C PHE A 17 -0.97 13.13 5.58
N PHE A 18 -0.05 13.80 6.28
CA PHE A 18 0.93 14.67 5.61
C PHE A 18 1.85 13.90 4.66
N ALA A 19 2.24 12.68 5.02
CA ALA A 19 3.08 11.83 4.16
C ALA A 19 2.39 11.43 2.85
N SER A 20 1.05 11.35 2.83
CA SER A 20 0.30 11.04 1.60
C SER A 20 0.29 12.20 0.58
N PHE A 21 0.52 13.43 1.04
CA PHE A 21 0.56 14.61 0.16
C PHE A 21 1.99 14.99 -0.27
N PHE A 22 2.98 14.70 0.55
CA PHE A 22 4.37 15.11 0.33
C PHE A 22 5.23 13.90 0.02
N THR A 23 5.29 13.52 -1.24
CA THR A 23 6.15 12.45 -1.75
C THR A 23 7.62 12.88 -1.87
N ASP A 24 7.90 14.19 -1.97
CA ASP A 24 9.26 14.72 -2.09
C ASP A 24 10.05 14.58 -0.79
N TRP A 25 11.16 13.84 -0.88
CA TRP A 25 12.04 13.58 0.27
C TRP A 25 12.64 14.84 0.89
N LEU A 26 12.87 15.92 0.10
CA LEU A 26 13.39 17.19 0.59
C LEU A 26 12.38 17.91 1.48
N VAL A 27 11.11 17.99 1.05
CA VAL A 27 10.02 18.58 1.84
C VAL A 27 9.83 17.80 3.15
N THR A 28 9.92 16.48 3.06
CA THR A 28 9.89 15.58 4.21
C THR A 28 10.99 15.88 5.21
N ALA A 29 12.23 15.95 4.76
CA ALA A 29 13.39 16.22 5.61
C ALA A 29 13.26 17.57 6.33
N ILE A 30 12.80 18.61 5.62
CA ILE A 30 12.57 19.94 6.18
C ILE A 30 11.49 19.90 7.28
N LEU A 31 10.35 19.24 7.02
CA LEU A 31 9.27 19.10 8.00
C LEU A 31 9.70 18.37 9.27
N VAL A 32 10.46 17.29 9.11
CA VAL A 32 11.03 16.54 10.24
C VAL A 32 11.98 17.42 11.05
N ILE A 33 12.89 18.14 10.41
CA ILE A 33 13.85 19.04 11.08
C ILE A 33 13.11 20.14 11.86
N ILE A 34 12.14 20.80 11.23
CA ILE A 34 11.33 21.84 11.88
C ILE A 34 10.59 21.26 13.08
N SER A 35 10.01 20.07 12.95
CA SER A 35 9.27 19.40 14.03
C SER A 35 10.18 19.05 15.21
N VAL A 36 11.39 18.57 14.94
CA VAL A 36 12.39 18.26 15.97
C VAL A 36 12.84 19.53 16.70
N ILE A 37 13.14 20.60 15.97
CA ILE A 37 13.56 21.89 16.56
C ILE A 37 12.44 22.46 17.45
N ALA A 38 11.20 22.44 16.96
CA ALA A 38 10.03 22.89 17.71
C ALA A 38 9.84 22.06 19.00
N GLY A 39 10.00 20.75 18.92
CA GLY A 39 9.92 19.85 20.07
C GLY A 39 10.96 20.12 21.13
N ILE A 40 12.19 20.38 20.73
CA ILE A 40 13.32 20.70 21.64
C ILE A 40 13.11 22.09 22.28
N ALA A 41 12.71 23.07 21.49
CA ALA A 41 12.47 24.44 21.95
C ALA A 41 11.33 24.52 22.97
N ALA A 42 10.30 23.73 22.83
CA ALA A 42 9.14 23.73 23.71
C ALA A 42 9.41 23.21 25.13
N LYS A 43 10.52 22.48 25.37
CA LYS A 43 10.92 21.88 26.68
C LYS A 43 9.81 21.08 27.41
N ARG A 44 8.73 20.73 26.72
CA ARG A 44 7.59 19.99 27.28
C ARG A 44 7.58 18.56 26.75
N LYS A 45 7.62 17.58 27.65
CA LYS A 45 7.62 16.14 27.33
C LYS A 45 6.43 15.70 26.45
N GLU A 46 5.30 16.41 26.55
CA GLU A 46 4.08 16.11 25.77
C GLU A 46 4.24 16.50 24.31
N ILE A 47 4.91 17.62 24.04
CA ILE A 47 5.21 18.08 22.68
C ILE A 47 6.24 17.16 22.03
N LEU A 48 7.26 16.72 22.78
CA LEU A 48 8.22 15.74 22.29
C LEU A 48 7.53 14.43 21.91
N LEU A 49 6.60 13.93 22.72
CA LEU A 49 5.84 12.71 22.39
C LEU A 49 5.01 12.89 21.11
N ALA A 50 4.37 14.04 20.95
CA ALA A 50 3.57 14.35 19.76
C ALA A 50 4.44 14.41 18.50
N VAL A 51 5.58 15.10 18.55
CA VAL A 51 6.54 15.20 17.45
C VAL A 51 7.09 13.81 17.08
N PHE A 52 7.46 13.01 18.07
CA PHE A 52 7.96 11.67 17.85
C PHE A 52 6.91 10.76 17.18
N SER A 53 5.65 10.84 17.63
CA SER A 53 4.54 10.09 17.02
C SER A 53 4.29 10.53 15.58
N PHE A 54 4.38 11.82 15.28
CA PHE A 54 4.25 12.36 13.93
C PHE A 54 5.37 11.82 13.01
N ILE A 55 6.62 11.85 13.47
CA ILE A 55 7.78 11.37 12.70
C ILE A 55 7.64 9.87 12.41
N ILE A 56 7.18 9.07 13.38
CA ILE A 56 6.95 7.62 13.16
C ILE A 56 5.87 7.41 12.10
N GLY A 57 4.72 8.10 12.20
CA GLY A 57 3.64 7.97 11.21
C GLY A 57 4.10 8.36 9.81
N PHE A 58 4.77 9.51 9.71
CA PHE A 58 5.30 10.00 8.46
C PHE A 58 6.34 9.05 7.85
N GLY A 59 7.33 8.63 8.64
CA GLY A 59 8.39 7.73 8.20
C GLY A 59 7.87 6.36 7.78
N PHE A 60 6.90 5.82 8.51
CA PHE A 60 6.28 4.55 8.18
C PHE A 60 5.56 4.60 6.83
N PHE A 61 4.77 5.66 6.58
CA PHE A 61 4.07 5.81 5.31
C PHE A 61 5.04 6.02 4.15
N SER A 62 6.05 6.89 4.32
CA SER A 62 7.06 7.14 3.28
C SER A 62 7.85 5.88 2.93
N TYR A 63 8.22 5.08 3.93
CA TYR A 63 8.86 3.79 3.71
C TYR A 63 7.96 2.82 2.95
N TYR A 64 6.69 2.74 3.35
CA TYR A 64 5.70 1.88 2.70
C TYR A 64 5.47 2.28 1.23
N SER A 65 5.27 3.58 0.98
CA SER A 65 5.06 4.09 -0.37
C SER A 65 6.24 3.78 -1.27
N ARG A 66 7.46 4.05 -0.81
CA ARG A 66 8.65 3.92 -1.64
C ARG A 66 9.09 2.48 -1.87
N ASN A 67 9.10 1.65 -0.82
CA ASN A 67 9.68 0.30 -0.91
C ASN A 67 8.66 -0.81 -1.21
N ILE A 68 7.37 -0.51 -1.17
CA ILE A 68 6.34 -1.53 -1.41
C ILE A 68 5.45 -1.13 -2.58
N TYR A 69 5.00 0.13 -2.62
CA TYR A 69 4.09 0.58 -3.66
C TYR A 69 4.84 0.89 -4.96
N GLU A 70 5.86 1.77 -4.91
CA GLU A 70 6.58 2.21 -6.12
C GLU A 70 7.28 1.05 -6.83
N GLU A 71 7.91 0.13 -6.09
CA GLU A 71 8.59 -1.04 -6.68
C GLU A 71 7.62 -1.97 -7.45
N VAL A 72 6.38 -2.12 -6.95
CA VAL A 72 5.39 -2.99 -7.61
C VAL A 72 4.70 -2.26 -8.76
N ILE A 73 4.38 -0.97 -8.60
CA ILE A 73 3.68 -0.20 -9.62
C ILE A 73 4.54 0.04 -10.87
N ASP A 74 5.85 0.01 -10.75
CA ASP A 74 6.78 0.10 -11.88
C ASP A 74 6.59 -1.00 -12.93
N TYR A 75 5.93 -2.11 -12.57
CA TYR A 75 5.57 -3.18 -13.49
C TYR A 75 4.28 -2.91 -14.28
N ALA A 76 3.52 -1.87 -13.93
CA ALA A 76 2.29 -1.54 -14.63
C ALA A 76 2.53 -1.24 -16.12
N GLY A 77 1.71 -1.81 -16.99
CA GLY A 77 1.83 -1.71 -18.43
C GLY A 77 2.95 -2.59 -19.04
N LYS A 78 3.65 -3.38 -18.22
CA LYS A 78 4.72 -4.26 -18.70
C LYS A 78 4.24 -5.71 -18.75
N GLU A 79 4.83 -6.47 -19.69
CA GLU A 79 4.70 -7.93 -19.71
C GLU A 79 5.61 -8.52 -18.63
N VAL A 80 5.02 -9.34 -17.76
CA VAL A 80 5.71 -9.96 -16.64
C VAL A 80 5.42 -11.45 -16.57
N SER A 81 6.37 -12.22 -16.06
CA SER A 81 6.13 -13.57 -15.59
C SER A 81 5.76 -13.50 -14.11
N PHE A 82 4.59 -14.02 -13.78
CA PHE A 82 4.13 -14.09 -12.39
C PHE A 82 3.94 -15.54 -11.98
N ARG A 83 4.46 -15.87 -10.81
CA ARG A 83 4.23 -17.16 -10.16
C ARG A 83 3.76 -16.92 -8.74
N GLY A 84 2.59 -17.45 -8.42
CA GLY A 84 1.99 -17.22 -7.09
C GLY A 84 0.95 -18.25 -6.73
N ARG A 85 0.45 -18.10 -5.50
CA ARG A 85 -0.58 -18.97 -4.93
C ARG A 85 -1.88 -18.19 -4.75
N ILE A 86 -3.01 -18.83 -4.98
CA ILE A 86 -4.32 -18.26 -4.74
C ILE A 86 -4.54 -18.12 -3.23
N GLU A 87 -4.66 -16.88 -2.76
CA GLU A 87 -5.02 -16.59 -1.36
C GLU A 87 -6.52 -16.50 -1.17
N ARG A 88 -7.23 -15.94 -2.15
CA ARG A 88 -8.68 -15.71 -2.08
C ARG A 88 -9.30 -15.70 -3.46
N ILE A 89 -10.56 -16.08 -3.53
CA ILE A 89 -11.37 -16.04 -4.75
C ILE A 89 -12.60 -15.17 -4.45
N ASP A 90 -12.74 -14.07 -5.17
CA ASP A 90 -13.89 -13.19 -5.10
C ASP A 90 -14.77 -13.42 -6.33
N VAL A 91 -15.99 -13.91 -6.13
CA VAL A 91 -16.94 -14.19 -7.23
C VAL A 91 -17.83 -12.98 -7.41
N TYR A 92 -17.90 -12.47 -8.65
CA TYR A 92 -18.76 -11.34 -9.03
C TYR A 92 -20.03 -11.82 -9.72
N GLU A 93 -21.08 -10.99 -9.69
CA GLU A 93 -22.42 -11.33 -10.24
C GLU A 93 -22.42 -11.70 -11.73
N ASN A 94 -21.38 -11.29 -12.49
CA ASN A 94 -21.25 -11.55 -13.93
C ASN A 94 -20.50 -12.83 -14.28
N ALA A 95 -20.46 -13.83 -13.38
CA ALA A 95 -19.73 -15.08 -13.57
C ALA A 95 -18.22 -14.92 -13.82
N ARG A 96 -17.63 -13.78 -13.45
CA ARG A 96 -16.19 -13.58 -13.42
C ARG A 96 -15.68 -13.79 -12.01
N ALA A 97 -14.55 -14.50 -11.88
CA ALA A 97 -13.86 -14.62 -10.61
C ALA A 97 -12.63 -13.73 -10.60
N GLY A 98 -12.44 -13.01 -9.50
CA GLY A 98 -11.19 -12.33 -9.19
C GLY A 98 -10.37 -13.21 -8.24
N PHE A 99 -9.25 -13.69 -8.72
CA PHE A 99 -8.31 -14.48 -7.92
C PHE A 99 -7.28 -13.52 -7.33
N ILE A 100 -7.17 -13.46 -6.02
CA ILE A 100 -6.11 -12.73 -5.36
C ILE A 100 -4.93 -13.67 -5.21
N LEU A 101 -3.86 -13.35 -5.95
CA LEU A 101 -2.64 -14.12 -6.00
C LEU A 101 -1.56 -13.43 -5.16
N SER A 102 -0.84 -14.20 -4.37
CA SER A 102 0.37 -13.77 -3.68
C SER A 102 1.55 -14.55 -4.22
N GLY A 103 2.56 -13.85 -4.73
CA GLY A 103 3.67 -14.50 -5.38
C GLY A 103 4.80 -13.55 -5.73
N GLU A 104 5.50 -13.89 -6.81
CA GLU A 104 6.67 -13.15 -7.28
C GLU A 104 6.50 -12.77 -8.75
N ILE A 105 6.84 -11.51 -9.05
CA ILE A 105 6.96 -10.98 -10.41
C ILE A 105 8.40 -11.21 -10.84
N ASN A 106 8.60 -11.82 -12.02
CA ASN A 106 9.89 -12.11 -12.63
C ASN A 106 10.88 -12.85 -11.71
N SER A 107 10.37 -13.58 -10.70
CA SER A 107 11.16 -14.27 -9.65
C SER A 107 12.04 -13.34 -8.79
N GLU A 108 11.74 -12.06 -8.76
CA GLU A 108 12.50 -11.03 -8.03
C GLU A 108 11.67 -10.29 -7.00
N GLN A 109 10.51 -9.76 -7.43
CA GLN A 109 9.71 -8.87 -6.61
C GLN A 109 8.46 -9.56 -6.06
N LYS A 110 8.31 -9.59 -4.73
CA LYS A 110 7.08 -10.08 -4.09
C LYS A 110 5.94 -9.11 -4.32
N ALA A 111 4.83 -9.61 -4.83
CA ALA A 111 3.63 -8.82 -5.08
C ALA A 111 2.36 -9.61 -4.82
N LYS A 112 1.28 -8.85 -4.55
CA LYS A 112 -0.09 -9.36 -4.64
C LYS A 112 -0.76 -8.73 -5.84
N ILE A 113 -1.41 -9.56 -6.64
CA ILE A 113 -2.14 -9.12 -7.83
C ILE A 113 -3.57 -9.67 -7.81
N VAL A 114 -4.49 -8.96 -8.44
CA VAL A 114 -5.80 -9.52 -8.77
C VAL A 114 -5.78 -10.01 -10.22
N PHE A 115 -6.15 -11.26 -10.40
CA PHE A 115 -6.21 -11.92 -11.70
C PHE A 115 -7.67 -12.25 -12.02
N TYR A 116 -8.19 -11.74 -13.13
CA TYR A 116 -9.55 -11.99 -13.56
C TYR A 116 -9.57 -13.11 -14.58
N TRP A 117 -10.24 -14.21 -14.24
CA TRP A 117 -10.34 -15.38 -15.09
C TRP A 117 -11.74 -15.96 -15.07
N GLU A 118 -12.17 -16.56 -16.17
CA GLU A 118 -13.52 -17.10 -16.32
C GLU A 118 -13.61 -18.58 -15.90
N ASP A 119 -12.48 -19.26 -15.75
CA ASP A 119 -12.45 -20.68 -15.36
C ASP A 119 -12.39 -20.83 -13.83
N TYR A 120 -13.39 -21.52 -13.27
CA TYR A 120 -13.54 -21.75 -11.83
C TYR A 120 -12.90 -23.06 -11.34
N SER A 121 -12.08 -23.72 -12.17
CA SER A 121 -11.48 -25.02 -11.81
C SER A 121 -10.40 -24.91 -10.71
N CYS A 122 -9.96 -23.71 -10.38
CA CYS A 122 -8.90 -23.47 -9.40
C CYS A 122 -9.46 -23.32 -7.98
N ASN A 123 -8.68 -23.75 -6.98
CA ASN A 123 -9.01 -23.67 -5.57
C ASN A 123 -8.03 -22.75 -4.82
N ILE A 124 -8.45 -22.29 -3.64
CA ILE A 124 -7.56 -21.57 -2.74
C ILE A 124 -6.38 -22.48 -2.37
N GLY A 125 -5.18 -21.97 -2.53
CA GLY A 125 -3.94 -22.70 -2.27
C GLY A 125 -3.26 -23.27 -3.52
N ASP A 126 -3.94 -23.30 -4.66
CA ASP A 126 -3.33 -23.73 -5.93
C ASP A 126 -2.28 -22.72 -6.40
N GLU A 127 -1.23 -23.22 -7.04
CA GLU A 127 -0.21 -22.38 -7.66
C GLU A 127 -0.57 -22.07 -9.10
N ILE A 128 -0.46 -20.79 -9.46
CA ILE A 128 -0.67 -20.29 -10.82
C ILE A 128 0.61 -19.64 -11.30
N GLU A 129 0.96 -19.96 -12.53
CA GLU A 129 2.04 -19.30 -13.27
C GLU A 129 1.48 -18.80 -14.60
N PHE A 130 1.73 -17.52 -14.90
CA PHE A 130 1.33 -16.93 -16.18
C PHE A 130 2.34 -15.90 -16.65
N VAL A 131 2.34 -15.63 -17.93
CA VAL A 131 3.05 -14.51 -18.56
C VAL A 131 2.01 -13.62 -19.20
N GLY A 132 2.03 -12.33 -18.88
CA GLY A 132 1.05 -11.38 -19.38
C GLY A 132 1.29 -9.97 -18.92
N VAL A 133 0.50 -9.04 -19.45
CA VAL A 133 0.57 -7.63 -19.09
C VAL A 133 -0.22 -7.38 -17.81
N VAL A 134 0.45 -6.78 -16.84
CA VAL A 134 -0.19 -6.31 -15.62
C VAL A 134 -0.46 -4.81 -15.72
N ASN A 135 -1.60 -4.38 -15.21
CA ASN A 135 -2.03 -2.98 -15.26
C ASN A 135 -2.37 -2.48 -13.85
N GLU A 136 -2.37 -1.18 -13.67
CA GLU A 136 -2.90 -0.57 -12.46
C GLU A 136 -4.39 -0.88 -12.29
N ILE A 137 -4.83 -0.90 -11.04
CA ILE A 137 -6.23 -1.07 -10.71
C ILE A 137 -6.90 0.30 -10.81
N GLU A 138 -7.82 0.44 -11.75
CA GLU A 138 -8.62 1.64 -11.94
C GLU A 138 -9.93 1.51 -11.19
N SER A 139 -10.36 2.60 -10.58
CA SER A 139 -11.68 2.71 -9.95
C SER A 139 -12.76 2.97 -10.99
N ASP A 140 -13.93 2.38 -10.80
CA ASP A 140 -15.11 2.68 -11.59
C ASP A 140 -15.97 3.72 -10.86
N TYR A 141 -16.95 4.32 -11.58
CA TYR A 141 -17.85 5.34 -11.03
C TYR A 141 -18.63 4.87 -9.79
N LEU A 142 -18.91 3.58 -9.70
CA LEU A 142 -19.71 2.96 -8.63
C LEU A 142 -18.89 2.40 -7.48
N PHE A 143 -17.61 2.13 -7.70
CA PHE A 143 -16.77 1.46 -6.71
C PHE A 143 -15.32 1.93 -6.78
N ASP A 144 -14.80 2.44 -5.66
CA ASP A 144 -13.40 2.80 -5.50
C ASP A 144 -12.54 1.54 -5.33
N ALA A 145 -12.32 0.84 -6.43
CA ALA A 145 -11.53 -0.38 -6.48
C ALA A 145 -10.07 -0.13 -6.10
N GLU A 146 -9.53 1.00 -6.50
CA GLU A 146 -8.16 1.38 -6.21
C GLU A 146 -7.90 1.42 -4.70
N SER A 147 -8.68 2.22 -3.95
CA SER A 147 -8.53 2.32 -2.49
C SER A 147 -8.82 0.99 -1.79
N TYR A 148 -9.80 0.23 -2.26
CA TYR A 148 -10.14 -1.08 -1.69
C TYR A 148 -8.98 -2.06 -1.81
N TYR A 149 -8.40 -2.22 -2.99
CA TYR A 149 -7.30 -3.14 -3.22
C TYR A 149 -5.97 -2.65 -2.64
N LYS A 150 -5.70 -1.34 -2.69
CA LYS A 150 -4.53 -0.74 -2.01
C LYS A 150 -4.51 -1.04 -0.51
N SER A 151 -5.67 -1.02 0.15
CA SER A 151 -5.76 -1.36 1.58
C SER A 151 -5.32 -2.80 1.88
N GLN A 152 -5.36 -3.69 0.89
CA GLN A 152 -4.95 -5.08 0.95
C GLN A 152 -3.56 -5.33 0.35
N LYS A 153 -2.84 -4.28 -0.02
CA LYS A 153 -1.52 -4.32 -0.68
C LYS A 153 -1.55 -4.96 -2.07
N ILE A 154 -2.67 -4.83 -2.76
CA ILE A 154 -2.85 -5.27 -4.13
C ILE A 154 -2.85 -4.02 -5.01
N PHE A 155 -1.88 -3.88 -5.90
CA PHE A 155 -1.67 -2.68 -6.70
C PHE A 155 -1.87 -2.93 -8.19
N LEU A 156 -1.76 -4.17 -8.63
CA LEU A 156 -1.81 -4.56 -10.02
C LEU A 156 -2.95 -5.54 -10.30
N LYS A 157 -3.52 -5.43 -11.49
CA LYS A 157 -4.47 -6.38 -12.07
C LYS A 157 -3.88 -7.03 -13.31
N ALA A 158 -4.15 -8.32 -13.51
CA ALA A 158 -3.89 -9.01 -14.76
C ALA A 158 -5.21 -9.53 -15.33
N ASN A 159 -5.34 -9.43 -16.65
CA ASN A 159 -6.47 -9.97 -17.39
C ASN A 159 -5.94 -10.98 -18.39
N THR A 160 -6.69 -12.05 -18.62
CA THR A 160 -6.48 -12.96 -19.76
C THR A 160 -7.06 -12.37 -21.01
#